data_1463e8a932896ec9980c078b08325a34
#
_entry.id   1463e8a932896ec9980c078b08325a34
#
_cell.length_a   1.000
_cell.length_b   1.000
_cell.length_c   1.000
_cell.angle_alpha   90.00
_cell.angle_beta   90.00
_cell.angle_gamma   90.00
#
_symmetry.space_group_name_H-M   'P 1'
#
loop_
_entity.id
_entity.type
_entity.pdbx_description
1 polymer ?
#
loop_
_entity_poly.entity_id
_entity_poly.type
_entity_poly.pdbx_seq_one_letter_code
_entity_poly.pdbx_strand_id
1 'polypeptide(L)'
;ISSAASDVYKRQIFVDNQDFCNMMISVLSFGFKYGIPADADLVFDVRFLPNPYYVDELRPLTGLDDRVFNYVMDCDIARTFADKLEDMINFLIPNYVKEGKTNLVIAIGCTGGKHRSVTLARELYSRLSGNTKYGFRLEHRDAQKDRLVRKQEG
;
A
#
# COMPACT_ATOMS: atom_id res chain seq x y z
N ILE A 1 -0.43 -0.36 24.42
CA ILE A 1 0.14 -1.72 24.43
C ILE A 1 1.63 -1.61 24.15
N SER A 2 2.44 -2.20 25.01
CA SER A 2 3.87 -2.21 24.79
C SER A 2 4.22 -2.98 23.52
N SER A 3 5.30 -2.59 22.84
CA SER A 3 5.79 -3.28 21.65
C SER A 3 6.07 -4.76 21.93
N ALA A 4 6.45 -5.10 23.16
CA ALA A 4 6.70 -6.47 23.58
C ALA A 4 5.44 -7.36 23.54
N ALA A 5 4.30 -6.84 23.99
CA ALA A 5 3.03 -7.58 23.93
C ALA A 5 2.57 -7.80 22.49
N SER A 6 2.75 -6.80 21.62
CA SER A 6 2.48 -6.92 20.19
C SER A 6 3.38 -7.96 19.52
N ASP A 7 4.66 -8.01 19.87
CA ASP A 7 5.62 -8.96 19.32
C ASP A 7 5.30 -10.40 19.76
N VAL A 8 4.91 -10.59 21.02
CA VAL A 8 4.49 -11.90 21.54
C VAL A 8 3.25 -12.40 20.79
N TYR A 9 2.28 -11.53 20.56
CA TYR A 9 1.07 -11.86 19.80
C TYR A 9 1.40 -12.25 18.37
N LYS A 10 2.27 -11.49 17.70
CA LYS A 10 2.71 -11.79 16.33
C LYS A 10 3.43 -13.14 16.25
N ARG A 11 4.30 -13.44 17.20
CA ARG A 11 4.99 -14.73 17.28
C ARG A 11 4.02 -15.88 17.47
N GLN A 12 3.00 -15.71 18.30
CA GLN A 12 1.98 -16.72 18.55
C GLN A 12 1.21 -17.06 17.28
N ILE A 13 0.83 -16.05 16.47
CA ILE A 13 0.17 -16.24 15.20
C ILE A 13 1.05 -17.04 14.23
N PHE A 14 2.34 -16.71 14.14
CA PHE A 14 3.27 -17.39 13.23
C PHE A 14 3.57 -18.82 13.67
N VAL A 15 3.61 -19.10 14.98
CA VAL A 15 3.83 -20.44 15.52
C VAL A 15 2.63 -21.36 15.25
N ASP A 16 1.41 -20.83 15.40
CA ASP A 16 0.18 -21.59 15.20
C ASP A 16 -0.09 -21.91 13.73
N ASN A 17 0.54 -21.19 12.81
CA ASN A 17 0.38 -21.40 11.37
C ASN A 17 1.73 -21.76 10.75
N GLN A 18 2.01 -23.07 10.67
CA GLN A 18 3.29 -23.59 10.19
C GLN A 18 3.60 -23.25 8.71
N ASP A 19 2.59 -22.85 7.95
CA ASP A 19 2.75 -22.49 6.53
C ASP A 19 3.22 -21.05 6.33
N PHE A 20 3.24 -20.24 7.41
CA PHE A 20 3.73 -18.86 7.33
C PHE A 20 5.25 -18.80 7.47
N CYS A 21 5.93 -18.21 6.50
CA CYS A 21 7.24 -17.62 6.76
C CYS A 21 7.07 -16.45 7.72
N ASN A 22 8.07 -16.24 8.58
CA ASN A 22 8.04 -15.17 9.60
C ASN A 22 8.26 -13.80 8.96
N MET A 23 7.34 -13.39 8.06
CA MET A 23 7.41 -12.12 7.34
C MET A 23 6.02 -11.50 7.27
N MET A 24 5.90 -10.28 7.78
CA MET A 24 4.70 -9.44 7.63
C MET A 24 4.98 -8.38 6.57
N ILE A 25 4.16 -8.32 5.54
CA ILE A 25 4.28 -7.37 4.44
C ILE A 25 3.14 -6.36 4.54
N SER A 26 3.49 -5.09 4.70
CA SER A 26 2.53 -3.99 4.75
C SER A 26 2.61 -3.20 3.45
N VAL A 27 1.48 -3.03 2.78
CA VAL A 27 1.35 -2.12 1.64
C VAL A 27 0.66 -0.87 2.15
N LEU A 28 1.30 0.28 1.97
CA LEU A 28 0.87 1.56 2.53
C LEU A 28 0.75 2.60 1.44
N SER A 29 -0.43 3.22 1.31
CA SER A 29 -0.58 4.39 0.43
C SER A 29 -0.39 5.68 1.24
N PHE A 30 0.20 6.71 0.62
CA PHE A 30 0.45 7.99 1.27
C PHE A 30 0.46 9.11 0.25
N GLY A 31 0.40 10.34 0.74
CA GLY A 31 0.56 11.55 -0.05
C GLY A 31 1.90 12.22 0.25
N PHE A 32 2.68 12.54 -0.79
CA PHE A 32 3.98 13.20 -0.59
C PHE A 32 3.85 14.52 0.17
N LYS A 33 2.73 15.23 0.02
CA LYS A 33 2.52 16.49 0.74
C LYS A 33 2.43 16.30 2.27
N TYR A 34 2.19 15.09 2.75
CA TYR A 34 2.14 14.78 4.18
C TYR A 34 3.44 14.09 4.67
N GLY A 35 4.43 13.98 3.81
CA GLY A 35 5.72 13.38 4.14
C GLY A 35 5.79 11.88 3.85
N ILE A 36 6.99 11.43 3.50
CA ILE A 36 7.26 10.01 3.25
C ILE A 36 7.23 9.26 4.58
N PRO A 37 6.55 8.09 4.66
CA PRO A 37 6.56 7.29 5.89
C PRO A 37 7.99 6.93 6.31
N ALA A 38 8.35 7.24 7.56
CA ALA A 38 9.71 7.06 8.07
C ALA A 38 10.13 5.59 8.17
N ASP A 39 9.17 4.69 8.31
CA ASP A 39 9.40 3.25 8.47
C ASP A 39 9.33 2.49 7.14
N ALA A 40 9.14 3.17 6.00
CA ALA A 40 9.06 2.51 4.69
C ALA A 40 10.41 1.94 4.28
N ASP A 41 10.42 0.68 3.88
CA ASP A 41 11.58 0.02 3.29
C ASP A 41 11.71 0.33 1.81
N LEU A 42 10.57 0.37 1.12
CA LEU A 42 10.50 0.67 -0.32
C LEU A 42 9.47 1.78 -0.53
N VAL A 43 9.82 2.75 -1.37
CA VAL A 43 8.94 3.89 -1.68
C VAL A 43 8.83 4.00 -3.19
N PHE A 44 7.59 4.01 -3.68
CA PHE A 44 7.30 4.16 -5.11
C PHE A 44 6.45 5.39 -5.35
N ASP A 45 6.85 6.20 -6.32
CA ASP A 45 6.16 7.41 -6.71
C ASP A 45 5.29 7.11 -7.93
N VAL A 46 3.97 7.27 -7.78
CA VAL A 46 3.01 7.03 -8.87
C VAL A 46 2.38 8.32 -9.38
N ARG A 47 3.02 9.47 -9.18
CA ARG A 47 2.53 10.76 -9.66
C ARG A 47 2.53 10.88 -11.19
N PHE A 48 3.20 9.98 -11.90
CA PHE A 48 3.21 9.94 -13.36
C PHE A 48 1.92 9.38 -13.97
N LEU A 49 1.05 8.78 -13.16
CA LEU A 49 -0.21 8.20 -13.63
C LEU A 49 -1.27 9.29 -13.88
N PRO A 50 -2.30 9.01 -14.71
CA PRO A 50 -3.42 9.93 -14.88
C PRO A 50 -4.04 10.30 -13.53
N ASN A 51 -4.37 11.58 -13.36
CA ASN A 51 -4.81 12.11 -12.08
C ASN A 51 -6.34 12.30 -12.06
N PRO A 52 -7.08 11.46 -11.30
CA PRO A 52 -8.54 11.60 -11.19
C PRO A 52 -9.01 12.93 -10.62
N TYR A 53 -8.12 13.70 -9.98
CA TYR A 53 -8.44 15.02 -9.46
C TYR A 53 -8.98 15.96 -10.53
N TYR A 54 -8.55 15.80 -11.79
CA TYR A 54 -8.99 16.64 -12.90
C TYR A 54 -10.32 16.20 -13.49
N VAL A 55 -10.92 15.12 -12.99
CA VAL A 55 -12.27 14.68 -13.37
C VAL A 55 -13.22 15.06 -12.25
N ASP A 56 -14.17 15.94 -12.51
CA ASP A 56 -15.03 16.53 -11.48
C ASP A 56 -15.77 15.47 -10.65
N GLU A 57 -16.27 14.42 -11.30
CA GLU A 57 -17.04 13.36 -10.64
C GLU A 57 -16.15 12.46 -9.77
N LEU A 58 -14.87 12.37 -10.09
CA LEU A 58 -13.92 11.51 -9.36
C LEU A 58 -13.17 12.25 -8.27
N ARG A 59 -13.06 13.57 -8.37
CA ARG A 59 -12.27 14.40 -7.45
C ARG A 59 -12.61 14.16 -5.97
N PRO A 60 -13.89 14.12 -5.56
CA PRO A 60 -14.23 13.92 -4.15
C PRO A 60 -14.08 12.48 -3.67
N LEU A 61 -13.90 11.53 -4.57
CA LEU A 61 -13.82 10.10 -4.25
C LEU A 61 -12.37 9.70 -3.97
N THR A 62 -12.18 8.49 -3.45
CA THR A 62 -10.84 7.91 -3.22
C THR A 62 -10.63 6.70 -4.13
N GLY A 63 -9.41 6.18 -4.18
CA GLY A 63 -9.08 4.96 -4.91
C GLY A 63 -9.78 3.71 -4.38
N LEU A 64 -10.48 3.80 -3.24
CA LEU A 64 -11.34 2.73 -2.74
C LEU A 64 -12.65 2.64 -3.53
N ASP A 65 -13.08 3.72 -4.17
CA ASP A 65 -14.24 3.71 -5.06
C ASP A 65 -13.83 3.11 -6.41
N ASP A 66 -14.63 2.16 -6.91
CA ASP A 66 -14.30 1.42 -8.13
C ASP A 66 -14.22 2.34 -9.36
N ARG A 67 -14.94 3.46 -9.39
CA ARG A 67 -14.87 4.42 -10.50
C ARG A 67 -13.48 5.04 -10.59
N VAL A 68 -12.89 5.42 -9.46
CA VAL A 68 -11.53 5.95 -9.41
C VAL A 68 -10.51 4.85 -9.74
N PHE A 69 -10.68 3.69 -9.13
CA PHE A 69 -9.81 2.54 -9.36
C PHE A 69 -9.76 2.19 -10.85
N ASN A 70 -10.92 2.06 -11.49
CA ASN A 70 -11.00 1.70 -12.90
C ASN A 70 -10.42 2.79 -13.80
N TYR A 71 -10.67 4.07 -13.48
CA TYR A 71 -10.11 5.17 -14.23
C TYR A 71 -8.58 5.10 -14.31
N VAL A 72 -7.92 4.82 -13.19
CA VAL A 72 -6.46 4.70 -13.14
C VAL A 72 -5.99 3.40 -13.80
N MET A 73 -6.61 2.28 -13.45
CA MET A 73 -6.15 0.96 -13.91
C MET A 73 -6.52 0.65 -15.37
N ASP A 74 -7.43 1.38 -15.98
CA ASP A 74 -7.72 1.23 -17.40
C ASP A 74 -6.60 1.78 -18.29
N CYS A 75 -5.67 2.52 -17.74
CA CYS A 75 -4.50 3.01 -18.47
C CYS A 75 -3.43 1.93 -18.58
N ASP A 76 -2.88 1.73 -19.79
CA ASP A 76 -1.84 0.73 -20.02
C ASP A 76 -0.61 0.97 -19.15
N ILE A 77 -0.24 2.22 -18.93
CA ILE A 77 0.93 2.58 -18.12
C ILE A 77 0.75 2.15 -16.66
N ALA A 78 -0.48 2.21 -16.14
CA ALA A 78 -0.77 1.77 -14.77
C ALA A 78 -0.65 0.24 -14.66
N ARG A 79 -1.20 -0.48 -15.63
CA ARG A 79 -1.11 -1.94 -15.66
C ARG A 79 0.34 -2.41 -15.82
N THR A 80 1.09 -1.78 -16.70
CA THR A 80 2.51 -2.09 -16.90
C THR A 80 3.31 -1.84 -15.62
N PHE A 81 3.06 -0.73 -14.96
CA PHE A 81 3.72 -0.43 -13.69
C PHE A 81 3.37 -1.48 -12.63
N ALA A 82 2.10 -1.86 -12.52
CA ALA A 82 1.66 -2.87 -11.55
C ALA A 82 2.32 -4.23 -11.81
N ASP A 83 2.46 -4.62 -13.08
CA ASP A 83 3.11 -5.88 -13.46
C ASP A 83 4.59 -5.87 -13.06
N LYS A 84 5.30 -4.79 -13.37
CA LYS A 84 6.72 -4.64 -13.01
C LYS A 84 6.92 -4.57 -11.50
N LEU A 85 6.02 -3.89 -10.80
CA LEU A 85 6.07 -3.78 -9.36
C LEU A 85 5.86 -5.13 -8.69
N GLU A 86 4.84 -5.86 -9.10
CA GLU A 86 4.57 -7.21 -8.61
C GLU A 86 5.77 -8.13 -8.82
N ASP A 87 6.36 -8.11 -10.01
CA ASP A 87 7.54 -8.92 -10.32
C ASP A 87 8.72 -8.56 -9.42
N MET A 88 9.01 -7.28 -9.25
CA MET A 88 10.08 -6.80 -8.37
C MET A 88 9.87 -7.24 -6.93
N ILE A 89 8.66 -7.05 -6.40
CA ILE A 89 8.35 -7.40 -5.01
C ILE A 89 8.45 -8.91 -4.80
N ASN A 90 7.93 -9.71 -5.71
CA ASN A 90 8.03 -11.17 -5.62
C ASN A 90 9.47 -11.66 -5.69
N PHE A 91 10.33 -10.95 -6.42
CA PHE A 91 11.77 -11.22 -6.42
C PHE A 91 12.41 -10.84 -5.08
N LEU A 92 12.04 -9.69 -4.51
CA LEU A 92 12.67 -9.16 -3.30
C LEU A 92 12.29 -9.93 -2.02
N ILE A 93 11.04 -10.36 -1.90
CA ILE A 93 10.53 -10.97 -0.66
C ILE A 93 11.39 -12.16 -0.20
N PRO A 94 11.66 -13.20 -1.03
CA PRO A 94 12.48 -14.32 -0.56
C PRO A 94 13.92 -13.91 -0.24
N ASN A 95 14.45 -12.90 -0.91
CA ASN A 95 15.78 -12.38 -0.62
C ASN A 95 15.83 -11.64 0.72
N TYR A 96 14.79 -10.90 1.06
CA TYR A 96 14.66 -10.25 2.36
C TYR A 96 14.48 -11.28 3.49
N VAL A 97 13.73 -12.33 3.24
CA VAL A 97 13.58 -13.43 4.21
C VAL A 97 14.92 -14.08 4.52
N LYS A 98 15.76 -14.31 3.50
CA LYS A 98 17.10 -14.86 3.66
C LYS A 98 18.01 -13.94 4.47
N GLU A 99 17.83 -12.62 4.34
CA GLU A 99 18.56 -11.62 5.11
C GLU A 99 18.14 -11.60 6.59
N GLY A 100 17.02 -12.20 6.92
CA GLY A 100 16.49 -12.21 8.29
C GLY A 100 15.44 -11.14 8.54
N LYS A 101 14.98 -10.45 7.50
CA LYS A 101 13.94 -9.42 7.62
C LYS A 101 12.60 -10.08 7.98
N THR A 102 11.92 -9.53 8.98
CA THR A 102 10.64 -10.06 9.46
C THR A 102 9.46 -9.14 9.16
N ASN A 103 9.73 -7.92 8.70
CA ASN A 103 8.71 -6.91 8.45
C ASN A 103 9.13 -6.08 7.24
N LEU A 104 8.28 -6.01 6.22
CA LEU A 104 8.54 -5.25 4.99
C LEU A 104 7.43 -4.23 4.80
N VAL A 105 7.78 -2.96 4.69
CA VAL A 105 6.85 -1.87 4.44
C VAL A 105 7.07 -1.33 3.03
N ILE A 106 6.06 -1.47 2.18
CA ILE A 106 6.06 -0.99 0.79
C ILE A 106 5.13 0.21 0.74
N ALA A 107 5.69 1.41 0.53
CA ALA A 107 4.93 2.65 0.49
C ALA A 107 4.75 3.11 -0.95
N ILE A 108 3.52 3.44 -1.32
CA ILE A 108 3.17 3.95 -2.65
C ILE A 108 2.57 5.33 -2.47
N GLY A 109 3.17 6.34 -3.12
CA GLY A 109 2.81 7.73 -2.92
C GLY A 109 2.36 8.44 -4.19
N CYS A 110 1.36 9.29 -4.05
CA CYS A 110 1.00 10.31 -5.03
C CYS A 110 0.96 11.67 -4.33
N THR A 111 0.49 12.73 -4.99
CA THR A 111 0.55 14.06 -4.38
C THR A 111 -0.22 14.14 -3.07
N GLY A 112 -1.50 13.77 -3.07
CA GLY A 112 -2.37 13.88 -1.91
C GLY A 112 -2.66 12.58 -1.17
N GLY A 113 -2.27 11.43 -1.74
CA GLY A 113 -2.52 10.13 -1.11
C GLY A 113 -3.97 9.66 -1.17
N LYS A 114 -4.76 10.17 -2.11
CA LYS A 114 -6.20 9.96 -2.16
C LYS A 114 -6.66 9.07 -3.32
N HIS A 115 -6.06 9.20 -4.49
CA HIS A 115 -6.53 8.56 -5.72
C HIS A 115 -5.56 7.51 -6.25
N ARG A 116 -4.45 7.96 -6.86
CA ARG A 116 -3.51 7.09 -7.57
C ARG A 116 -2.77 6.14 -6.64
N SER A 117 -2.28 6.63 -5.52
CA SER A 117 -1.57 5.80 -4.54
C SER A 117 -2.48 4.74 -3.91
N VAL A 118 -3.72 5.12 -3.57
CA VAL A 118 -4.71 4.19 -3.01
C VAL A 118 -5.03 3.10 -4.02
N THR A 119 -5.20 3.47 -5.29
CA THR A 119 -5.49 2.52 -6.37
C THR A 119 -4.36 1.50 -6.53
N LEU A 120 -3.12 1.98 -6.63
CA LEU A 120 -1.97 1.10 -6.84
C LEU A 120 -1.67 0.25 -5.61
N ALA A 121 -1.83 0.80 -4.40
CA ALA A 121 -1.65 0.02 -3.18
C ALA A 121 -2.70 -1.09 -3.08
N ARG A 122 -3.95 -0.79 -3.39
CA ARG A 122 -5.04 -1.76 -3.45
C ARG A 122 -4.74 -2.86 -4.47
N GLU A 123 -4.29 -2.49 -5.67
CA GLU A 123 -3.96 -3.45 -6.72
C GLU A 123 -2.79 -4.34 -6.33
N LEU A 124 -1.72 -3.77 -5.79
CA LEU A 124 -0.56 -4.53 -5.36
C LEU A 124 -0.92 -5.51 -4.24
N TYR A 125 -1.66 -5.06 -3.24
CA TYR A 125 -2.12 -5.92 -2.16
C TYR A 125 -2.94 -7.09 -2.68
N SER A 126 -3.86 -6.84 -3.60
CA SER A 126 -4.69 -7.88 -4.22
C SER A 126 -3.85 -8.94 -4.92
N ARG A 127 -2.79 -8.51 -5.63
CA ARG A 127 -1.89 -9.42 -6.37
C ARG A 127 -0.99 -10.24 -5.43
N LEU A 128 -0.53 -9.64 -4.34
CA LEU A 128 0.42 -10.30 -3.43
C LEU A 128 -0.25 -11.18 -2.38
N SER A 129 -1.42 -10.78 -1.89
CA SER A 129 -2.06 -11.39 -0.71
C SER A 129 -2.57 -12.81 -0.96
N GLY A 130 -2.59 -13.29 -2.21
CA GLY A 130 -2.88 -14.68 -2.53
C GLY A 130 -1.80 -15.67 -2.07
N ASN A 131 -0.59 -15.18 -1.79
CA ASN A 131 0.49 -16.01 -1.30
C ASN A 131 0.35 -16.24 0.21
N THR A 132 -0.04 -17.47 0.60
CA THR A 132 -0.35 -17.81 1.99
C THR A 132 0.90 -18.01 2.86
N LYS A 133 2.11 -17.92 2.29
CA LYS A 133 3.37 -18.08 3.05
C LYS A 133 3.68 -16.88 3.94
N TYR A 134 3.10 -15.72 3.66
CA TYR A 134 3.40 -14.46 4.34
C TYR A 134 2.14 -13.83 4.90
N GLY A 135 2.29 -12.97 5.91
CA GLY A 135 1.21 -12.11 6.35
C GLY A 135 1.17 -10.83 5.51
N PHE A 136 -0.03 -10.35 5.21
CA PHE A 136 -0.22 -9.14 4.39
C PHE A 136 -1.17 -8.16 5.07
N ARG A 137 -0.87 -6.88 4.94
CA ARG A 137 -1.68 -5.79 5.50
C ARG A 137 -1.71 -4.64 4.50
N LEU A 138 -2.88 -3.99 4.40
CA LEU A 138 -3.08 -2.82 3.53
C LEU A 138 -3.54 -1.65 4.40
N GLU A 139 -2.89 -0.49 4.22
CA GLU A 139 -3.22 0.73 4.94
C GLU A 139 -3.19 1.94 4.00
N HIS A 140 -4.14 2.85 4.18
CA HIS A 140 -4.22 4.11 3.43
C HIS A 140 -4.09 5.26 4.42
N ARG A 141 -2.84 5.74 4.61
CA ARG A 141 -2.51 6.71 5.65
C ARG A 141 -3.22 8.05 5.46
N ASP A 142 -3.29 8.53 4.21
CA ASP A 142 -3.69 9.91 3.94
C ASP A 142 -4.99 10.04 3.14
N ALA A 143 -5.67 8.94 2.85
CA ALA A 143 -6.83 8.93 1.96
C ALA A 143 -7.98 9.84 2.42
N GLN A 144 -8.12 10.08 3.72
CA GLN A 144 -9.20 10.86 4.31
C GLN A 144 -8.77 12.23 4.85
N LYS A 145 -7.50 12.60 4.74
CA LYS A 145 -6.97 13.82 5.39
C LYS A 145 -7.58 15.11 4.84
N ASP A 146 -7.76 15.21 3.53
CA ASP A 146 -8.37 16.38 2.92
C ASP A 146 -9.82 16.59 3.36
N ARG A 147 -10.53 15.51 3.62
CA ARG A 147 -11.90 15.53 4.14
C ARG A 147 -11.97 16.10 5.55
N LEU A 148 -11.00 15.73 6.39
CA LEU A 148 -10.92 16.24 7.77
C LEU A 148 -10.60 17.72 7.81
N VAL A 149 -9.69 18.20 6.95
CA VAL A 149 -9.36 19.63 6.85
C VAL A 149 -10.58 20.44 6.43
N ARG A 150 -11.33 19.99 5.43
CA ARG A 150 -12.56 20.68 4.98
C ARG A 150 -13.63 20.75 6.07
N LYS A 151 -13.75 19.74 6.92
CA LYS A 151 -14.68 19.77 8.05
C LYS A 151 -14.28 20.76 9.14
N GLN A 152 -12.99 21.00 9.30
CA GLN A 152 -12.47 21.96 10.28
C GLN A 152 -12.60 23.42 9.79
N GLU A 153 -12.57 23.64 8.50
CA GLU A 153 -12.73 24.95 7.87
C GLU A 153 -14.21 25.35 7.71
N GLY A 154 -15.09 24.39 7.78
CA GLY A 154 -16.54 24.61 7.71
C GLY A 154 -17.17 24.72 9.07
#